data_41af9bd2c94361f6bb11bc5bbf146a15
#
_entry.id   41af9bd2c94361f6bb11bc5bbf146a15
#
_cell.length_a   1.000
_cell.length_b   1.000
_cell.length_c   1.000
_cell.angle_alpha   90.00
_cell.angle_beta   90.00
_cell.angle_gamma   90.00
#
_symmetry.space_group_name_H-M   'P 1'
#
loop_
_entity.id
_entity.type
_entity.pdbx_description
1 polymer ?
#
loop_
_entity_poly.entity_id
_entity_poly.type
_entity_poly.pdbx_seq_one_letter_code
_entity_poly.pdbx_strand_id
1 'polypeptide(L)'
;MLEQLVAKAEAMVAEQDKYVQTDWQQLVDALAQAQELLEDSGNALAGDVGEASEALLNAILAQRYKANKENLEDILNQAQAVDLSGYTAQSVAVFQAALAEAQALMEDETLSVEDQDAVDAAVEALASAMNGLTAETTPQPTQTPEASQTPEATQKPVVSEKPETNVPQTGDASQLAAMVGVLMSSATALGGVAIARKRRNG
;
A
#
# COMPACT_ATOMS: atom_id res chain seq x y z
N MET A 1 -32.27 -20.42 -24.78
CA MET A 1 -31.09 -19.58 -24.45
C MET A 1 -31.36 -18.78 -23.20
N LEU A 2 -32.47 -18.01 -23.13
CA LEU A 2 -32.83 -17.21 -21.97
C LEU A 2 -32.89 -18.03 -20.66
N GLU A 3 -33.54 -19.19 -20.66
CA GLU A 3 -33.61 -20.13 -19.50
C GLU A 3 -32.22 -20.49 -18.95
N GLN A 4 -31.24 -20.71 -19.84
CA GLN A 4 -29.86 -21.03 -19.42
C GLN A 4 -29.16 -19.86 -18.75
N LEU A 5 -29.41 -18.65 -19.27
CA LEU A 5 -28.86 -17.43 -18.66
C LEU A 5 -29.50 -17.16 -17.29
N VAL A 6 -30.83 -17.36 -17.18
CA VAL A 6 -31.53 -17.23 -15.90
C VAL A 6 -30.97 -18.23 -14.89
N ALA A 7 -30.83 -19.52 -15.24
CA ALA A 7 -30.25 -20.52 -14.34
C ALA A 7 -28.80 -20.15 -13.91
N LYS A 8 -28.01 -19.58 -14.82
CA LYS A 8 -26.65 -19.09 -14.51
C LYS A 8 -26.69 -17.92 -13.54
N ALA A 9 -27.54 -16.92 -13.80
CA ALA A 9 -27.68 -15.76 -12.95
C ALA A 9 -28.20 -16.11 -11.54
N GLU A 10 -29.17 -17.02 -11.44
CA GLU A 10 -29.67 -17.55 -10.17
C GLU A 10 -28.56 -18.24 -9.35
N ALA A 11 -27.70 -19.03 -10.02
CA ALA A 11 -26.56 -19.63 -9.36
C ALA A 11 -25.55 -18.58 -8.83
N MET A 12 -25.35 -17.48 -9.57
CA MET A 12 -24.51 -16.37 -9.11
C MET A 12 -25.15 -15.65 -7.94
N VAL A 13 -26.46 -15.41 -7.98
CA VAL A 13 -27.20 -14.78 -6.86
C VAL A 13 -27.13 -15.63 -5.59
N ALA A 14 -27.15 -16.95 -5.69
CA ALA A 14 -26.98 -17.85 -4.55
C ALA A 14 -25.57 -17.74 -3.90
N GLU A 15 -24.58 -17.25 -4.65
CA GLU A 15 -23.19 -17.06 -4.21
C GLU A 15 -22.78 -15.58 -4.19
N GLN A 16 -23.73 -14.67 -4.01
CA GLN A 16 -23.48 -13.21 -4.12
C GLN A 16 -22.30 -12.70 -3.29
N ASP A 17 -22.02 -13.33 -2.15
CA ASP A 17 -20.93 -12.94 -1.24
C ASP A 17 -19.54 -13.04 -1.88
N LYS A 18 -19.42 -13.85 -2.94
CA LYS A 18 -18.18 -14.05 -3.69
C LYS A 18 -17.91 -12.95 -4.72
N TYR A 19 -18.91 -12.11 -5.03
CA TYR A 19 -18.84 -11.12 -6.08
C TYR A 19 -18.75 -9.71 -5.54
N VAL A 20 -18.08 -8.85 -6.31
CA VAL A 20 -18.06 -7.40 -6.06
C VAL A 20 -19.46 -6.83 -6.31
N GLN A 21 -19.91 -5.92 -5.45
CA GLN A 21 -21.30 -5.42 -5.47
C GLN A 21 -21.52 -4.23 -6.43
N THR A 22 -20.47 -3.73 -7.10
CA THR A 22 -20.56 -2.51 -7.94
C THR A 22 -21.62 -2.61 -9.03
N ASP A 23 -21.68 -3.74 -9.75
CA ASP A 23 -22.62 -3.94 -10.85
C ASP A 23 -23.72 -4.98 -10.51
N TRP A 24 -23.81 -5.34 -9.22
CA TRP A 24 -24.70 -6.39 -8.76
C TRP A 24 -26.17 -6.09 -9.01
N GLN A 25 -26.60 -4.85 -8.80
CA GLN A 25 -27.99 -4.46 -9.00
C GLN A 25 -28.43 -4.65 -10.44
N GLN A 26 -27.54 -4.41 -11.42
CA GLN A 26 -27.84 -4.63 -12.84
C GLN A 26 -28.12 -6.10 -13.13
N LEU A 27 -27.41 -7.02 -12.49
CA LEU A 27 -27.64 -8.44 -12.62
C LEU A 27 -29.01 -8.84 -12.05
N VAL A 28 -29.35 -8.35 -10.86
CA VAL A 28 -30.62 -8.62 -10.19
C VAL A 28 -31.81 -8.11 -11.03
N ASP A 29 -31.71 -6.87 -11.54
CA ASP A 29 -32.75 -6.26 -12.35
C ASP A 29 -32.94 -6.99 -13.70
N ALA A 30 -31.83 -7.34 -14.36
CA ALA A 30 -31.89 -8.10 -15.62
C ALA A 30 -32.42 -9.52 -15.42
N LEU A 31 -32.09 -10.15 -14.31
CA LEU A 31 -32.62 -11.47 -13.94
C LEU A 31 -34.13 -11.41 -13.71
N ALA A 32 -34.62 -10.41 -12.97
CA ALA A 32 -36.05 -10.22 -12.70
C ALA A 32 -36.84 -10.03 -14.01
N GLN A 33 -36.35 -9.20 -14.93
CA GLN A 33 -36.97 -9.00 -16.25
C GLN A 33 -36.98 -10.28 -17.08
N ALA A 34 -35.90 -11.05 -17.06
CA ALA A 34 -35.83 -12.32 -17.78
C ALA A 34 -36.80 -13.37 -17.23
N GLN A 35 -36.96 -13.41 -15.91
CA GLN A 35 -37.90 -14.31 -15.25
C GLN A 35 -39.35 -13.95 -15.57
N GLU A 36 -39.70 -12.68 -15.54
CA GLU A 36 -41.04 -12.18 -15.92
C GLU A 36 -41.41 -12.58 -17.36
N LEU A 37 -40.48 -12.44 -18.30
CA LEU A 37 -40.70 -12.85 -19.69
C LEU A 37 -40.87 -14.36 -19.86
N LEU A 38 -40.19 -15.18 -19.04
CA LEU A 38 -40.33 -16.63 -19.07
C LEU A 38 -41.69 -17.06 -18.49
N GLU A 39 -42.22 -16.34 -17.47
CA GLU A 39 -43.54 -16.59 -16.92
C GLU A 39 -44.65 -16.23 -17.90
N ASP A 40 -44.51 -15.14 -18.65
CA ASP A 40 -45.46 -14.67 -19.67
C ASP A 40 -45.12 -15.23 -21.08
N SER A 41 -44.54 -16.42 -21.13
CA SER A 41 -44.03 -17.04 -22.37
C SER A 41 -45.08 -17.20 -23.49
N GLY A 42 -46.38 -17.09 -23.16
CA GLY A 42 -47.46 -17.11 -24.14
C GLY A 42 -47.69 -15.82 -24.90
N ASN A 43 -47.24 -14.68 -24.37
CA ASN A 43 -47.42 -13.33 -24.94
C ASN A 43 -46.10 -12.64 -25.29
N ALA A 44 -44.98 -13.16 -24.80
CA ALA A 44 -43.67 -12.56 -25.02
C ALA A 44 -43.29 -12.54 -26.51
N LEU A 45 -42.93 -11.38 -27.03
CA LEU A 45 -42.45 -11.22 -28.41
C LEU A 45 -41.01 -11.75 -28.50
N ALA A 46 -40.65 -12.33 -29.64
CA ALA A 46 -39.29 -12.81 -29.87
C ALA A 46 -38.21 -11.69 -29.72
N GLY A 47 -38.60 -10.43 -30.02
CA GLY A 47 -37.74 -9.26 -29.79
C GLY A 47 -37.45 -9.06 -28.31
N ASP A 48 -38.47 -9.08 -27.44
CA ASP A 48 -38.34 -8.84 -26.01
C ASP A 48 -37.46 -9.92 -25.36
N VAL A 49 -37.65 -11.18 -25.77
CA VAL A 49 -36.82 -12.31 -25.33
C VAL A 49 -35.35 -12.13 -25.76
N GLY A 50 -35.12 -11.57 -26.96
CA GLY A 50 -33.78 -11.25 -27.46
C GLY A 50 -33.11 -10.18 -26.63
N GLU A 51 -33.80 -9.06 -26.40
CA GLU A 51 -33.29 -7.92 -25.60
C GLU A 51 -33.01 -8.33 -24.16
N ALA A 52 -33.90 -9.07 -23.51
CA ALA A 52 -33.70 -9.58 -22.16
C ALA A 52 -32.54 -10.58 -22.08
N SER A 53 -32.35 -11.41 -23.10
CA SER A 53 -31.21 -12.33 -23.17
C SER A 53 -29.88 -11.58 -23.27
N GLU A 54 -29.83 -10.52 -24.10
CA GLU A 54 -28.64 -9.69 -24.25
C GLU A 54 -28.34 -8.89 -22.97
N ALA A 55 -29.37 -8.29 -22.37
CA ALA A 55 -29.23 -7.54 -21.11
C ALA A 55 -28.71 -8.43 -19.99
N LEU A 56 -29.30 -9.62 -19.81
CA LEU A 56 -28.87 -10.58 -18.77
C LEU A 56 -27.48 -11.12 -19.05
N LEU A 57 -27.13 -11.41 -20.31
CA LEU A 57 -25.79 -11.85 -20.67
C LEU A 57 -24.74 -10.77 -20.33
N ASN A 58 -25.01 -9.51 -20.69
CA ASN A 58 -24.10 -8.41 -20.39
C ASN A 58 -23.95 -8.20 -18.88
N ALA A 59 -25.06 -8.30 -18.13
CA ALA A 59 -25.03 -8.21 -16.67
C ALA A 59 -24.22 -9.34 -16.02
N ILE A 60 -24.34 -10.57 -16.51
CA ILE A 60 -23.53 -11.72 -16.06
C ILE A 60 -22.03 -11.48 -16.35
N LEU A 61 -21.70 -10.99 -17.56
CA LEU A 61 -20.32 -10.74 -17.98
C LEU A 61 -19.66 -9.58 -17.23
N ALA A 62 -20.44 -8.66 -16.70
CA ALA A 62 -19.96 -7.53 -15.90
C ALA A 62 -19.51 -7.96 -14.48
N GLN A 63 -19.97 -9.12 -13.99
CA GLN A 63 -19.66 -9.54 -12.63
C GLN A 63 -18.19 -9.94 -12.45
N ARG A 64 -17.62 -9.58 -11.32
CA ARG A 64 -16.25 -9.88 -10.92
C ARG A 64 -16.24 -10.56 -9.55
N TYR A 65 -15.42 -11.59 -9.39
CA TYR A 65 -15.15 -12.15 -8.06
C TYR A 65 -14.38 -11.15 -7.20
N LYS A 66 -14.65 -11.15 -5.90
CA LYS A 66 -13.87 -10.38 -4.93
C LYS A 66 -12.42 -10.86 -4.90
N ALA A 67 -11.50 -9.96 -4.60
CA ALA A 67 -10.12 -10.30 -4.30
C ALA A 67 -10.05 -11.20 -3.05
N ASN A 68 -9.10 -12.11 -3.03
CA ASN A 68 -8.81 -12.90 -1.85
C ASN A 68 -7.98 -12.08 -0.86
N LYS A 69 -8.54 -11.81 0.31
CA LYS A 69 -7.92 -11.02 1.37
C LYS A 69 -7.47 -11.84 2.59
N GLU A 70 -7.48 -13.16 2.53
CA GLU A 70 -7.12 -14.03 3.67
C GLU A 70 -5.69 -13.74 4.16
N ASN A 71 -4.72 -13.67 3.25
CA ASN A 71 -3.33 -13.35 3.62
C ASN A 71 -3.19 -11.93 4.19
N LEU A 72 -4.00 -10.98 3.67
CA LEU A 72 -4.02 -9.61 4.15
C LEU A 72 -4.57 -9.53 5.58
N GLU A 73 -5.65 -10.29 5.86
CA GLU A 73 -6.21 -10.40 7.21
C GLU A 73 -5.20 -11.01 8.18
N ASP A 74 -4.53 -12.09 7.78
CA ASP A 74 -3.53 -12.76 8.60
C ASP A 74 -2.36 -11.84 8.97
N ILE A 75 -1.82 -11.10 7.99
CA ILE A 75 -0.70 -10.18 8.26
C ILE A 75 -1.15 -8.96 9.08
N LEU A 76 -2.37 -8.47 8.89
CA LEU A 76 -2.94 -7.40 9.70
C LEU A 76 -3.08 -7.80 11.16
N ASN A 77 -3.56 -9.02 11.43
CA ASN A 77 -3.67 -9.57 12.78
C ASN A 77 -2.28 -9.67 13.45
N GLN A 78 -1.27 -10.11 12.71
CA GLN A 78 0.11 -10.15 13.20
C GLN A 78 0.65 -8.75 13.49
N ALA A 79 0.43 -7.80 12.58
CA ALA A 79 0.91 -6.42 12.70
C ALA A 79 0.28 -5.70 13.90
N GLN A 80 -1.00 -5.92 14.18
CA GLN A 80 -1.69 -5.33 15.34
C GLN A 80 -1.19 -5.87 16.67
N ALA A 81 -0.59 -7.04 16.71
CA ALA A 81 0.00 -7.64 17.91
C ALA A 81 1.43 -7.15 18.20
N VAL A 82 2.03 -6.35 17.29
CA VAL A 82 3.40 -5.86 17.48
C VAL A 82 3.43 -4.75 18.53
N ASP A 83 4.24 -4.96 19.58
CA ASP A 83 4.55 -3.90 20.55
C ASP A 83 5.61 -2.96 19.95
N LEU A 84 5.22 -1.73 19.69
CA LEU A 84 6.08 -0.71 19.07
C LEU A 84 6.98 0.03 20.08
N SER A 85 6.86 -0.28 21.37
CA SER A 85 7.71 0.30 22.41
C SER A 85 9.15 -0.20 22.24
N GLY A 86 10.11 0.71 22.13
CA GLY A 86 11.52 0.37 21.97
C GLY A 86 12.02 0.25 20.54
N TYR A 87 11.21 0.62 19.56
CA TYR A 87 11.65 0.79 18.18
C TYR A 87 11.85 2.28 17.82
N THR A 88 12.74 2.54 16.86
CA THR A 88 13.00 3.90 16.40
C THR A 88 11.76 4.52 15.77
N ALA A 89 11.53 5.81 16.01
CA ALA A 89 10.40 6.54 15.44
C ALA A 89 10.34 6.46 13.92
N GLN A 90 11.49 6.38 13.25
CA GLN A 90 11.56 6.26 11.79
C GLN A 90 11.04 4.90 11.30
N SER A 91 11.45 3.79 11.90
CA SER A 91 10.98 2.45 11.50
C SER A 91 9.49 2.26 11.86
N VAL A 92 9.05 2.81 12.99
CA VAL A 92 7.64 2.82 13.40
C VAL A 92 6.78 3.59 12.40
N ALA A 93 7.23 4.75 11.90
CA ALA A 93 6.48 5.52 10.91
C ALA A 93 6.30 4.75 9.58
N VAL A 94 7.33 4.04 9.11
CA VAL A 94 7.23 3.19 7.91
C VAL A 94 6.24 2.05 8.13
N PHE A 95 6.31 1.40 9.29
CA PHE A 95 5.38 0.34 9.66
C PHE A 95 3.93 0.84 9.73
N GLN A 96 3.68 1.98 10.38
CA GLN A 96 2.34 2.55 10.48
C GLN A 96 1.77 2.96 9.12
N ALA A 97 2.60 3.45 8.20
CA ALA A 97 2.16 3.78 6.84
C ALA A 97 1.72 2.51 6.08
N ALA A 98 2.51 1.44 6.12
CA ALA A 98 2.15 0.17 5.50
C ALA A 98 0.92 -0.48 6.15
N LEU A 99 0.77 -0.36 7.47
CA LEU A 99 -0.39 -0.85 8.20
C LEU A 99 -1.66 -0.10 7.77
N ALA A 100 -1.60 1.22 7.63
CA ALA A 100 -2.75 2.03 7.20
C ALA A 100 -3.17 1.69 5.75
N GLU A 101 -2.22 1.47 4.85
CA GLU A 101 -2.49 1.05 3.48
C GLU A 101 -3.16 -0.34 3.43
N ALA A 102 -2.63 -1.30 4.18
CA ALA A 102 -3.19 -2.63 4.30
C ALA A 102 -4.62 -2.61 4.87
N GLN A 103 -4.89 -1.77 5.88
CA GLN A 103 -6.22 -1.60 6.45
C GLN A 103 -7.21 -0.99 5.43
N ALA A 104 -6.78 0.00 4.66
CA ALA A 104 -7.62 0.61 3.64
C ALA A 104 -8.03 -0.40 2.56
N LEU A 105 -7.10 -1.27 2.11
CA LEU A 105 -7.41 -2.34 1.16
C LEU A 105 -8.30 -3.44 1.78
N MET A 106 -8.17 -3.70 3.07
CA MET A 106 -9.05 -4.65 3.76
C MET A 106 -10.49 -4.17 3.80
N GLU A 107 -10.71 -2.88 4.00
CA GLU A 107 -12.03 -2.25 4.06
C GLU A 107 -12.67 -2.02 2.69
N ASP A 108 -11.88 -2.02 1.61
CA ASP A 108 -12.37 -1.77 0.25
C ASP A 108 -13.10 -3.01 -0.31
N GLU A 109 -14.42 -2.99 -0.29
CA GLU A 109 -15.29 -4.04 -0.80
C GLU A 109 -15.41 -4.06 -2.34
N THR A 110 -14.78 -3.10 -3.04
CA THR A 110 -14.83 -3.00 -4.50
C THR A 110 -13.71 -3.75 -5.20
N LEU A 111 -12.72 -4.24 -4.46
CA LEU A 111 -11.58 -4.97 -5.00
C LEU A 111 -12.00 -6.33 -5.57
N SER A 112 -11.65 -6.55 -6.83
CA SER A 112 -11.90 -7.78 -7.57
C SER A 112 -10.63 -8.63 -7.69
N VAL A 113 -10.76 -9.81 -8.27
CA VAL A 113 -9.61 -10.66 -8.61
C VAL A 113 -8.61 -9.99 -9.55
N GLU A 114 -9.02 -8.94 -10.28
CA GLU A 114 -8.15 -8.15 -11.15
C GLU A 114 -7.22 -7.24 -10.31
N ASP A 115 -7.61 -6.94 -9.07
CA ASP A 115 -6.85 -6.12 -8.11
C ASP A 115 -6.00 -6.96 -7.14
N GLN A 116 -5.96 -8.29 -7.33
CA GLN A 116 -5.25 -9.22 -6.43
C GLN A 116 -3.78 -8.84 -6.24
N ASP A 117 -3.12 -8.39 -7.30
CA ASP A 117 -1.71 -7.96 -7.23
C ASP A 117 -1.50 -6.80 -6.24
N ALA A 118 -2.48 -5.89 -6.13
CA ALA A 118 -2.41 -4.78 -5.18
C ALA A 118 -2.57 -5.27 -3.73
N VAL A 119 -3.46 -6.24 -3.51
CA VAL A 119 -3.65 -6.89 -2.20
C VAL A 119 -2.38 -7.62 -1.79
N ASP A 120 -1.79 -8.40 -2.70
CA ASP A 120 -0.56 -9.15 -2.42
C ASP A 120 0.63 -8.24 -2.17
N ALA A 121 0.75 -7.13 -2.92
CA ALA A 121 1.79 -6.12 -2.70
C ALA A 121 1.67 -5.46 -1.31
N ALA A 122 0.46 -5.21 -0.82
CA ALA A 122 0.26 -4.68 0.52
C ALA A 122 0.66 -5.67 1.62
N VAL A 123 0.40 -6.96 1.41
CA VAL A 123 0.88 -8.03 2.31
C VAL A 123 2.41 -8.02 2.38
N GLU A 124 3.09 -7.96 1.24
CA GLU A 124 4.56 -7.91 1.19
C GLU A 124 5.13 -6.63 1.80
N ALA A 125 4.49 -5.48 1.54
CA ALA A 125 4.91 -4.19 2.10
C ALA A 125 4.79 -4.18 3.62
N LEU A 126 3.68 -4.67 4.17
CA LEU A 126 3.48 -4.75 5.62
C LEU A 126 4.44 -5.74 6.27
N ALA A 127 4.65 -6.91 5.67
CA ALA A 127 5.63 -7.90 6.12
C ALA A 127 7.05 -7.31 6.13
N SER A 128 7.42 -6.59 5.09
CA SER A 128 8.73 -5.92 4.98
C SER A 128 8.88 -4.83 6.03
N ALA A 129 7.83 -4.05 6.29
CA ALA A 129 7.84 -3.01 7.30
C ALA A 129 7.94 -3.57 8.73
N MET A 130 7.27 -4.70 9.00
CA MET A 130 7.40 -5.43 10.27
C MET A 130 8.84 -5.91 10.50
N ASN A 131 9.45 -6.52 9.48
CA ASN A 131 10.84 -6.99 9.53
C ASN A 131 11.86 -5.84 9.58
N GLY A 132 11.47 -4.66 9.11
CA GLY A 132 12.29 -3.44 9.11
C GLY A 132 12.26 -2.65 10.42
N LEU A 133 11.51 -3.09 11.42
CA LEU A 133 11.48 -2.45 12.73
C LEU A 133 12.86 -2.52 13.39
N THR A 134 13.43 -1.36 13.70
CA THR A 134 14.77 -1.22 14.26
C THR A 134 14.66 -0.77 15.72
N ALA A 135 15.22 -1.57 16.63
CA ALA A 135 15.22 -1.23 18.05
C ALA A 135 16.00 0.07 18.32
N GLU A 136 15.49 0.88 19.26
CA GLU A 136 16.24 2.01 19.79
C GLU A 136 17.47 1.50 20.53
N THR A 137 18.66 1.87 20.04
CA THR A 137 19.87 1.70 20.82
C THR A 137 19.89 2.75 21.91
N THR A 138 19.58 2.36 23.15
CA THR A 138 19.84 3.22 24.31
C THR A 138 21.33 3.55 24.27
N PRO A 139 21.75 4.83 24.23
CA PRO A 139 23.16 5.14 24.32
C PRO A 139 23.66 4.60 25.66
N GLN A 140 24.53 3.59 25.57
CA GLN A 140 25.23 3.08 26.75
C GLN A 140 25.96 4.29 27.37
N PRO A 141 25.78 4.58 28.67
CA PRO A 141 26.46 5.69 29.30
C PRO A 141 27.95 5.53 29.05
N THR A 142 28.50 6.47 28.29
CA THR A 142 29.93 6.58 28.07
C THR A 142 30.54 6.72 29.47
N GLN A 143 31.25 5.69 29.93
CA GLN A 143 32.00 5.78 31.18
C GLN A 143 32.92 6.99 31.04
N THR A 144 32.63 8.01 31.82
CA THR A 144 33.53 9.16 31.96
C THR A 144 34.90 8.58 32.35
N PRO A 145 35.98 8.90 31.61
CA PRO A 145 37.30 8.50 32.00
C PRO A 145 37.55 9.04 33.40
N GLU A 146 37.73 8.14 34.38
CA GLU A 146 38.13 8.49 35.72
C GLU A 146 39.39 9.36 35.66
N ALA A 147 39.31 10.53 36.24
CA ALA A 147 40.39 11.48 36.30
C ALA A 147 41.65 10.84 36.90
N SER A 148 42.63 10.59 36.07
CA SER A 148 43.93 10.11 36.47
C SER A 148 44.58 11.12 37.42
N GLN A 149 44.92 10.64 38.59
CA GLN A 149 45.49 11.34 39.72
C GLN A 149 46.74 12.14 39.29
N THR A 150 46.80 13.37 39.75
CA THR A 150 47.94 14.27 39.71
C THR A 150 49.15 13.67 40.44
N PRO A 151 50.31 13.56 39.79
CA PRO A 151 51.57 13.49 40.57
C PRO A 151 52.04 14.89 40.89
N GLU A 152 52.35 15.01 42.17
CA GLU A 152 52.88 16.14 42.89
C GLU A 152 54.21 16.68 42.33
N ALA A 153 54.36 17.97 42.45
CA ALA A 153 55.49 18.81 42.04
C ALA A 153 56.81 18.42 42.68
N THR A 154 57.89 18.53 41.94
CA THR A 154 59.18 19.06 42.50
C THR A 154 60.14 19.56 41.40
N GLN A 155 60.46 20.83 41.54
CA GLN A 155 61.72 21.52 41.21
C GLN A 155 62.06 22.00 39.79
N LYS A 156 62.07 23.30 39.71
CA LYS A 156 62.82 24.21 38.87
C LYS A 156 64.35 24.10 39.22
N PRO A 157 65.32 24.71 38.45
CA PRO A 157 65.26 25.70 37.37
C PRO A 157 66.32 25.53 36.27
N VAL A 158 66.34 26.51 35.33
CA VAL A 158 67.48 27.19 34.68
C VAL A 158 67.59 27.07 33.16
N VAL A 159 67.16 28.09 32.49
CA VAL A 159 67.83 29.08 31.56
C VAL A 159 68.23 28.60 30.14
N SER A 160 67.82 29.46 29.20
CA SER A 160 68.45 29.88 27.93
C SER A 160 68.41 28.87 26.76
N GLU A 161 68.00 29.16 25.63
CA GLU A 161 68.17 30.26 24.64
C GLU A 161 67.25 29.97 23.43
N LYS A 162 66.82 31.00 22.79
CA LYS A 162 66.26 31.12 21.45
C LYS A 162 67.44 31.13 20.45
N PRO A 163 67.44 30.95 19.14
CA PRO A 163 66.24 31.03 18.23
C PRO A 163 66.28 30.07 17.02
N GLU A 164 65.30 30.32 16.14
CA GLU A 164 65.28 30.23 14.70
C GLU A 164 64.52 29.06 14.02
N THR A 165 63.45 29.51 13.40
CA THR A 165 62.97 29.25 12.04
C THR A 165 63.21 27.87 11.43
N ASN A 166 62.14 27.18 11.17
CA ASN A 166 61.81 26.83 9.78
C ASN A 166 60.37 26.36 9.62
N VAL A 167 59.63 27.02 8.76
CA VAL A 167 58.41 26.50 8.13
C VAL A 167 58.91 25.71 6.91
N PRO A 168 58.31 24.58 6.59
CA PRO A 168 57.32 24.50 5.54
C PRO A 168 56.16 23.57 5.94
N GLN A 169 54.94 24.03 5.86
CA GLN A 169 54.01 23.96 4.76
C GLN A 169 54.09 22.66 3.95
N THR A 170 53.05 21.99 3.99
CA THR A 170 52.29 21.18 3.04
C THR A 170 51.52 20.17 3.86
N GLY A 171 50.24 20.24 3.83
CA GLY A 171 49.35 19.93 2.74
C GLY A 171 48.80 18.55 3.02
N ASP A 172 47.64 18.47 3.50
CA ASP A 172 46.57 17.94 2.69
C ASP A 172 45.24 17.94 3.48
N ALA A 173 44.48 18.94 3.19
CA ALA A 173 43.07 18.91 3.49
C ALA A 173 42.42 18.28 2.29
N SER A 174 42.04 17.02 2.38
CA SER A 174 41.18 16.48 1.36
C SER A 174 40.35 15.35 1.91
N GLN A 175 39.12 15.57 1.72
CA GLN A 175 38.07 14.60 1.47
C GLN A 175 37.29 14.11 2.69
N LEU A 176 36.57 15.06 3.22
CA LEU A 176 35.23 14.77 3.73
C LEU A 176 34.25 15.66 2.96
N ALA A 177 34.05 15.33 1.72
CA ALA A 177 32.97 15.93 0.93
C ALA A 177 32.17 14.82 0.28
N ALA A 178 30.89 14.92 0.47
CA ALA A 178 29.85 14.45 -0.42
C ALA A 178 29.50 12.96 -0.41
N MET A 179 28.60 12.63 0.46
CA MET A 179 27.46 11.77 0.09
C MET A 179 26.16 12.40 0.60
N VAL A 180 25.83 13.51 0.03
CA VAL A 180 24.48 14.09 0.10
C VAL A 180 23.95 14.06 -1.31
N GLY A 181 22.81 13.39 -1.49
CA GLY A 181 21.99 13.68 -2.65
C GLY A 181 21.65 12.51 -3.54
N VAL A 182 20.67 11.74 -3.15
CA VAL A 182 19.66 11.26 -4.12
C VAL A 182 18.29 11.43 -3.49
N LEU A 183 17.78 12.63 -3.63
CA LEU A 183 16.36 12.89 -3.56
C LEU A 183 15.75 12.48 -4.90
N MET A 184 15.17 11.32 -4.97
CA MET A 184 14.29 10.93 -6.07
C MET A 184 12.94 11.63 -5.87
N SER A 185 12.80 12.76 -6.54
CA SER A 185 11.52 13.41 -6.77
C SER A 185 10.72 12.58 -7.78
N SER A 186 9.84 11.74 -7.31
CA SER A 186 8.80 11.17 -8.16
C SER A 186 7.63 12.15 -8.18
N ALA A 187 7.67 13.08 -9.12
CA ALA A 187 6.52 13.87 -9.47
C ALA A 187 5.54 12.98 -10.27
N THR A 188 4.55 12.46 -9.62
CA THR A 188 3.40 11.84 -10.28
C THR A 188 2.56 12.93 -10.90
N ALA A 189 2.65 13.06 -12.22
CA ALA A 189 1.78 13.90 -13.01
C ALA A 189 0.35 13.31 -12.99
N LEU A 190 -0.53 13.99 -12.28
CA LEU A 190 -1.98 13.80 -12.39
C LEU A 190 -2.42 14.28 -13.78
N GLY A 191 -2.52 13.34 -14.71
CA GLY A 191 -3.15 13.55 -16.02
C GLY A 191 -4.66 13.68 -15.84
N GLY A 192 -5.15 14.92 -15.73
CA GLY A 192 -6.57 15.21 -15.78
C GLY A 192 -7.14 14.87 -17.14
N VAL A 193 -7.95 13.83 -17.26
CA VAL A 193 -8.78 13.56 -18.42
C VAL A 193 -10.01 14.48 -18.32
N ALA A 194 -9.96 15.58 -19.04
CA ALA A 194 -11.12 16.44 -19.27
C ALA A 194 -12.05 15.73 -20.28
N ILE A 195 -13.13 15.15 -19.78
CA ILE A 195 -14.22 14.65 -20.64
C ILE A 195 -15.02 15.85 -21.16
N ALA A 196 -14.73 16.25 -22.38
CA ALA A 196 -15.51 17.25 -23.12
C ALA A 196 -16.89 16.67 -23.46
N ARG A 197 -17.90 17.08 -22.70
CA ARG A 197 -19.31 16.77 -22.95
C ARG A 197 -19.80 17.60 -24.13
N LYS A 198 -19.74 17.01 -25.31
CA LYS A 198 -20.30 17.62 -26.55
C LYS A 198 -21.83 17.53 -26.47
N ARG A 199 -22.46 18.65 -26.07
CA ARG A 199 -23.88 18.85 -26.32
C ARG A 199 -24.10 18.94 -27.82
N ARG A 200 -24.89 18.06 -28.36
CA ARG A 200 -25.47 18.16 -29.70
C ARG A 200 -26.94 18.53 -29.52
N ASN A 201 -27.25 19.80 -29.77
CA ASN A 201 -28.60 20.26 -30.08
C ASN A 201 -28.84 20.00 -31.56
N GLY A 202 -30.01 19.44 -31.89
CA GLY A 202 -30.54 19.26 -33.20
C GLY A 202 -31.68 18.26 -33.15
#